data_addbd03226a65e0fd3e512a42eb15f12
#
_entry.id   addbd03226a65e0fd3e512a42eb15f12
#
_cell.length_a   1.000
_cell.length_b   1.000
_cell.length_c   1.000
_cell.angle_alpha   90.00
_cell.angle_beta   90.00
_cell.angle_gamma   90.00
#
_symmetry.space_group_name_H-M   'P 1'
#
loop_
_entity.id
_entity.type
_entity.pdbx_description
1 polymer ?
#
loop_
_entity_poly.entity_id
_entity_poly.type
_entity_poly.pdbx_seq_one_letter_code
_entity_poly.pdbx_strand_id
1 'polypeptide(L)'
;MDKKKFVFIITQSYDRPDLVAGAFQLATNMKAFDAEIDFFLMDNGALLGKKGFAETLTYQKKDEFSPLHQLMTTLIEDFDCNFYICASCVKHYDLDKVELIKNASIKPGSYLGEMLMERQGLTF
;
A
#
# COMPACT_ATOMS: atom_id res chain seq x y z
N MET A 1 -10.00 -24.94 2.11
CA MET A 1 -9.73 -24.20 0.86
C MET A 1 -8.58 -23.25 1.08
N ASP A 2 -7.71 -23.18 0.09
CA ASP A 2 -6.60 -22.26 0.17
C ASP A 2 -7.09 -20.82 0.06
N LYS A 3 -6.45 -19.93 0.81
CA LYS A 3 -6.75 -18.49 0.71
C LYS A 3 -6.34 -17.97 -0.66
N LYS A 4 -7.12 -17.06 -1.22
CA LYS A 4 -6.70 -16.30 -2.38
C LYS A 4 -5.67 -15.27 -1.94
N LYS A 5 -4.60 -15.15 -2.72
CA LYS A 5 -3.47 -14.29 -2.41
C LYS A 5 -3.35 -13.18 -3.43
N PHE A 6 -3.21 -11.95 -2.94
CA PHE A 6 -3.11 -10.77 -3.78
C PHE A 6 -1.91 -9.92 -3.35
N VAL A 7 -1.35 -9.22 -4.32
CA VAL A 7 -0.47 -8.09 -4.04
C VAL A 7 -1.07 -6.86 -4.71
N PHE A 8 -1.31 -5.82 -3.92
CA PHE A 8 -1.79 -4.52 -4.41
C PHE A 8 -0.57 -3.68 -4.73
N ILE A 9 -0.40 -3.36 -6.01
CA ILE A 9 0.73 -2.56 -6.49
C ILE A 9 0.24 -1.12 -6.57
N ILE A 10 0.75 -0.27 -5.68
CA ILE A 10 0.33 1.13 -5.56
C ILE A 10 1.41 2.01 -6.18
N THR A 11 1.05 2.69 -7.27
CA THR A 11 1.99 3.53 -8.03
C THR A 11 1.73 5.02 -7.83
N GLN A 12 0.67 5.38 -7.13
CA GLN A 12 0.24 6.77 -6.96
C GLN A 12 0.09 7.10 -5.49
N SER A 13 0.08 8.38 -5.18
CA SER A 13 -0.16 8.88 -3.82
C SER A 13 -0.78 10.27 -3.88
N TYR A 14 0.02 11.34 -3.83
CA TYR A 14 -0.48 12.71 -3.89
C TYR A 14 -1.11 13.07 -5.24
N ASP A 15 -0.73 12.38 -6.29
CA ASP A 15 -1.25 12.62 -7.66
C ASP A 15 -2.66 12.06 -7.85
N ARG A 16 -3.01 10.97 -7.16
CA ARG A 16 -4.34 10.38 -7.21
C ARG A 16 -4.75 9.79 -5.86
N PRO A 17 -4.87 10.64 -4.82
CA PRO A 17 -5.22 10.13 -3.48
C PRO A 17 -6.60 9.48 -3.43
N ASP A 18 -7.54 9.88 -4.28
CA ASP A 18 -8.85 9.26 -4.40
C ASP A 18 -8.75 7.80 -4.88
N LEU A 19 -7.90 7.55 -5.88
CA LEU A 19 -7.67 6.20 -6.40
C LEU A 19 -7.02 5.31 -5.33
N VAL A 20 -6.03 5.84 -4.62
CA VAL A 20 -5.33 5.11 -3.57
C VAL A 20 -6.29 4.77 -2.43
N ALA A 21 -7.12 5.73 -2.01
CA ALA A 21 -8.13 5.49 -0.98
C ALA A 21 -9.09 4.39 -1.42
N GLY A 22 -9.52 4.40 -2.68
CA GLY A 22 -10.37 3.36 -3.25
C GLY A 22 -9.70 2.00 -3.22
N ALA A 23 -8.40 1.93 -3.54
CA ALA A 23 -7.64 0.68 -3.50
C ALA A 23 -7.57 0.12 -2.07
N PHE A 24 -7.30 0.97 -1.09
CA PHE A 24 -7.24 0.54 0.31
C PHE A 24 -8.61 0.13 0.84
N GLN A 25 -9.67 0.81 0.40
CA GLN A 25 -11.03 0.40 0.76
C GLN A 25 -11.35 -0.97 0.16
N LEU A 26 -10.98 -1.19 -1.09
CA LEU A 26 -11.17 -2.51 -1.73
C LEU A 26 -10.43 -3.59 -0.95
N ALA A 27 -9.18 -3.35 -0.59
CA ALA A 27 -8.39 -4.31 0.17
C ALA A 27 -9.06 -4.63 1.51
N THR A 28 -9.55 -3.60 2.22
CA THR A 28 -10.26 -3.79 3.49
C THR A 28 -11.50 -4.67 3.29
N ASN A 29 -12.26 -4.41 2.23
CA ASN A 29 -13.45 -5.20 1.92
C ASN A 29 -13.08 -6.67 1.61
N MET A 30 -11.99 -6.88 0.87
CA MET A 30 -11.52 -8.22 0.53
C MET A 30 -11.04 -9.00 1.75
N LYS A 31 -10.53 -8.31 2.77
CA LYS A 31 -10.13 -8.97 4.02
C LYS A 31 -11.32 -9.61 4.72
N ALA A 32 -12.53 -9.08 4.53
CA ALA A 32 -13.75 -9.70 5.06
C ALA A 32 -14.02 -11.07 4.44
N PHE A 33 -13.44 -11.36 3.28
CA PHE A 33 -13.53 -12.66 2.61
C PHE A 33 -12.28 -13.51 2.82
N ASP A 34 -11.49 -13.18 3.83
CA ASP A 34 -10.30 -13.92 4.25
C ASP A 34 -9.19 -13.98 3.18
N ALA A 35 -9.11 -12.97 2.33
CA ALA A 35 -8.02 -12.87 1.36
C ALA A 35 -6.69 -12.56 2.05
N GLU A 36 -5.58 -13.08 1.52
CA GLU A 36 -4.25 -12.69 1.95
C GLU A 36 -3.78 -11.55 1.06
N ILE A 37 -3.49 -10.39 1.64
CA ILE A 37 -3.17 -9.18 0.89
C ILE A 37 -1.93 -8.52 1.48
N ASP A 38 -0.97 -8.24 0.61
CA ASP A 38 0.16 -7.37 0.92
C ASP A 38 0.26 -6.30 -0.17
N PHE A 39 1.03 -5.28 0.10
CA PHE A 39 1.15 -4.10 -0.76
C PHE A 39 2.59 -3.93 -1.23
N PHE A 40 2.75 -3.53 -2.48
CA PHE A 40 4.04 -3.13 -3.02
C PHE A 40 3.93 -1.68 -3.49
N LEU A 41 4.66 -0.80 -2.82
CA LEU A 41 4.62 0.64 -3.07
C LEU A 41 5.77 1.02 -3.99
N MET A 42 5.45 1.58 -5.15
CA MET A 42 6.44 1.99 -6.14
C MET A 42 6.04 3.30 -6.79
N ASP A 43 6.95 3.93 -7.50
CA ASP A 43 6.74 5.24 -8.09
C ASP A 43 6.27 6.22 -7.00
N ASN A 44 5.28 7.06 -7.26
CA ASN A 44 4.75 7.98 -6.26
C ASN A 44 4.14 7.26 -5.05
N GLY A 45 3.72 6.02 -5.24
CA GLY A 45 3.19 5.22 -4.13
C GLY A 45 4.22 4.93 -3.04
N ALA A 46 5.52 4.95 -3.38
CA ALA A 46 6.58 4.72 -2.39
C ALA A 46 6.53 5.73 -1.24
N LEU A 47 6.06 6.96 -1.51
CA LEU A 47 5.95 8.01 -0.49
C LEU A 47 5.00 7.62 0.64
N LEU A 48 4.03 6.75 0.38
CA LEU A 48 3.09 6.28 1.41
C LEU A 48 3.80 5.51 2.53
N GLY A 49 4.99 4.99 2.24
CA GLY A 49 5.79 4.29 3.25
C GLY A 49 6.43 5.21 4.28
N LYS A 50 6.48 6.51 4.01
CA LYS A 50 7.02 7.49 4.96
C LYS A 50 5.99 7.79 6.03
N LYS A 51 6.40 7.67 7.29
CA LYS A 51 5.52 7.97 8.41
C LYS A 51 5.04 9.42 8.35
N GLY A 52 3.74 9.61 8.46
CA GLY A 52 3.12 10.93 8.44
C GLY A 52 2.75 11.44 7.05
N PHE A 53 3.19 10.79 5.97
CA PHE A 53 2.91 11.27 4.62
C PHE A 53 1.42 11.10 4.26
N ALA A 54 0.86 9.94 4.53
CA ALA A 54 -0.54 9.66 4.19
C ALA A 54 -1.50 10.62 4.87
N GLU A 55 -1.16 11.09 6.07
CA GLU A 55 -1.97 12.02 6.83
C GLU A 55 -2.07 13.40 6.17
N THR A 56 -1.14 13.72 5.26
CA THR A 56 -1.14 15.01 4.54
C THR A 56 -2.04 14.98 3.30
N LEU A 57 -2.51 13.81 2.88
CA LEU A 57 -3.26 13.66 1.64
C LEU A 57 -4.74 13.90 1.85
N THR A 58 -5.32 14.69 0.95
CA THR A 58 -6.76 14.97 0.94
C THR A 58 -7.33 14.59 -0.43
N TYR A 59 -8.61 14.24 -0.47
CA TYR A 59 -9.30 13.92 -1.71
C TYR A 59 -10.76 14.32 -1.63
N GLN A 60 -11.38 14.51 -2.81
CA GLN A 60 -12.73 15.08 -2.88
C GLN A 60 -13.82 14.15 -2.39
N LYS A 61 -13.59 12.85 -2.43
CA LYS A 61 -14.57 11.82 -2.04
C LYS A 61 -14.50 11.46 -0.56
N LYS A 62 -14.08 12.40 0.27
CA LYS A 62 -13.87 12.17 1.70
C LYS A 62 -15.12 11.72 2.44
N ASP A 63 -16.31 12.04 1.93
CA ASP A 63 -17.58 11.60 2.52
C ASP A 63 -17.97 10.19 2.09
N GLU A 64 -17.33 9.66 1.04
CA GLU A 64 -17.59 8.31 0.51
C GLU A 64 -16.60 7.29 1.06
N PHE A 65 -15.39 7.73 1.38
CA PHE A 65 -14.32 6.87 1.89
C PHE A 65 -13.82 7.40 3.22
N SER A 66 -13.35 6.49 4.08
CA SER A 66 -12.59 6.89 5.26
C SER A 66 -11.30 7.58 4.82
N PRO A 67 -10.73 8.48 5.63
CA PRO A 67 -9.45 9.09 5.30
C PRO A 67 -8.40 8.04 4.98
N LEU A 68 -7.56 8.35 3.99
CA LEU A 68 -6.58 7.40 3.46
C LEU A 68 -5.70 6.81 4.57
N HIS A 69 -5.20 7.66 5.47
CA HIS A 69 -4.34 7.19 6.56
C HIS A 69 -5.06 6.26 7.53
N GLN A 70 -6.38 6.44 7.73
CA GLN A 70 -7.18 5.54 8.57
C GLN A 70 -7.35 4.17 7.92
N LEU A 71 -7.54 4.14 6.61
CA LEU A 71 -7.61 2.88 5.86
C LEU A 71 -6.29 2.12 5.95
N MET A 72 -5.16 2.82 5.82
CA MET A 72 -3.84 2.20 6.00
C MET A 72 -3.67 1.66 7.41
N THR A 73 -4.06 2.44 8.42
CA THR A 73 -3.97 2.02 9.82
C THR A 73 -4.77 0.74 10.07
N THR A 74 -5.98 0.67 9.52
CA THR A 74 -6.81 -0.53 9.65
C THR A 74 -6.12 -1.74 9.01
N LEU A 75 -5.56 -1.58 7.82
CA LEU A 75 -4.86 -2.66 7.12
C LEU A 75 -3.63 -3.14 7.90
N ILE A 76 -2.95 -2.23 8.58
CA ILE A 76 -1.76 -2.56 9.38
C ILE A 76 -2.15 -3.17 10.73
N GLU A 77 -2.99 -2.48 11.48
CA GLU A 77 -3.27 -2.83 12.90
C GLU A 77 -4.27 -3.98 13.02
N ASP A 78 -5.29 -4.01 12.18
CA ASP A 78 -6.34 -5.02 12.28
C ASP A 78 -6.05 -6.27 11.44
N PHE A 79 -5.33 -6.11 10.33
CA PHE A 79 -5.10 -7.20 9.38
C PHE A 79 -3.64 -7.56 9.17
N ASP A 80 -2.73 -6.85 9.80
CA ASP A 80 -1.28 -7.12 9.77
C ASP A 80 -0.72 -7.21 8.35
N CYS A 81 -1.23 -6.40 7.43
CA CYS A 81 -0.72 -6.35 6.07
C CYS A 81 0.69 -5.76 6.02
N ASN A 82 1.51 -6.26 5.11
CA ASN A 82 2.86 -5.75 4.88
C ASN A 82 2.85 -4.74 3.74
N PHE A 83 3.70 -3.72 3.87
CA PHE A 83 3.87 -2.67 2.88
C PHE A 83 5.33 -2.67 2.43
N TYR A 84 5.60 -3.30 1.29
CA TYR A 84 6.94 -3.36 0.71
C TYR A 84 7.18 -2.13 -0.14
N ILE A 85 8.34 -1.49 0.03
CA ILE A 85 8.67 -0.24 -0.68
C ILE A 85 9.80 -0.54 -1.66
N CYS A 86 9.60 -0.17 -2.93
CA CYS A 86 10.58 -0.40 -3.99
C CYS A 86 11.90 0.29 -3.67
N ALA A 87 12.99 -0.47 -3.66
CA ALA A 87 14.31 0.04 -3.26
C ALA A 87 14.80 1.19 -4.14
N SER A 88 14.57 1.14 -5.45
CA SER A 88 14.99 2.22 -6.35
C SER A 88 14.18 3.49 -6.11
N CYS A 89 12.90 3.36 -5.74
CA CYS A 89 12.06 4.50 -5.42
C CYS A 89 12.46 5.12 -4.08
N VAL A 90 12.90 4.29 -3.12
CA VAL A 90 13.44 4.78 -1.85
C VAL A 90 14.62 5.73 -2.10
N LYS A 91 15.52 5.37 -2.99
CA LYS A 91 16.64 6.23 -3.37
C LYS A 91 16.17 7.51 -4.04
N HIS A 92 15.23 7.39 -4.96
CA HIS A 92 14.73 8.55 -5.71
C HIS A 92 14.08 9.59 -4.80
N TYR A 93 13.37 9.16 -3.78
CA TYR A 93 12.64 10.04 -2.86
C TYR A 93 13.35 10.26 -1.53
N ASP A 94 14.60 9.81 -1.40
CA ASP A 94 15.39 9.95 -0.16
C ASP A 94 14.69 9.36 1.07
N LEU A 95 14.00 8.25 0.89
CA LEU A 95 13.26 7.60 1.97
C LEU A 95 14.14 6.75 2.88
N ASP A 96 15.41 6.57 2.56
CA ASP A 96 16.36 5.83 3.39
C ASP A 96 16.71 6.55 4.69
N LYS A 97 16.40 7.85 4.79
CA LYS A 97 16.73 8.69 5.94
C LYS A 97 15.52 9.08 6.78
N VAL A 98 14.35 8.54 6.46
CA VAL A 98 13.10 8.89 7.16
C VAL A 98 12.56 7.69 7.91
N GLU A 99 11.72 7.95 8.92
CA GLU A 99 11.01 6.89 9.62
C GLU A 99 9.92 6.33 8.71
N LEU A 100 9.86 5.02 8.63
CA LEU A 100 8.85 4.32 7.83
C LEU A 100 7.66 3.92 8.69
N ILE A 101 6.51 3.71 8.04
CA ILE A 101 5.32 3.23 8.73
C ILE A 101 5.56 1.82 9.28
N LYS A 102 4.74 1.43 10.26
CA LYS A 102 4.77 0.06 10.80
C LYS A 102 4.49 -0.94 9.67
N ASN A 103 5.10 -2.11 9.74
CA ASN A 103 4.98 -3.19 8.74
C ASN A 103 5.57 -2.84 7.37
N ALA A 104 6.32 -1.76 7.27
CA ALA A 104 7.01 -1.42 6.03
C ALA A 104 8.40 -2.04 5.99
N SER A 105 8.82 -2.48 4.81
CA SER A 105 10.19 -2.90 4.57
C SER A 105 10.58 -2.60 3.13
N ILE A 106 11.86 -2.34 2.91
CA ILE A 106 12.40 -1.99 1.60
C ILE A 106 12.78 -3.27 0.88
N LYS A 107 12.30 -3.44 -0.35
CA LYS A 107 12.56 -4.63 -1.17
C LYS A 107 12.91 -4.23 -2.60
N PRO A 108 13.79 -5.00 -3.26
CA PRO A 108 14.07 -4.76 -4.66
C PRO A 108 12.86 -5.12 -5.54
N GLY A 109 12.81 -4.58 -6.76
CA GLY A 109 11.73 -4.89 -7.70
C GLY A 109 11.60 -6.38 -8.01
N SER A 110 12.70 -7.13 -7.93
CA SER A 110 12.68 -8.60 -8.10
C SER A 110 11.78 -9.30 -7.07
N TYR A 111 11.63 -8.72 -5.89
CA TYR A 111 10.74 -9.27 -4.86
C TYR A 111 9.29 -9.23 -5.32
N LEU A 112 8.87 -8.15 -6.00
CA LEU A 112 7.55 -8.08 -6.60
C LEU A 112 7.37 -9.18 -7.63
N GLY A 113 8.40 -9.44 -8.45
CA GLY A 113 8.37 -10.54 -9.40
C GLY A 113 8.12 -11.88 -8.73
N GLU A 114 8.79 -12.15 -7.62
CA GLU A 114 8.56 -13.37 -6.85
C GLU A 114 7.13 -13.45 -6.33
N MET A 115 6.61 -12.34 -5.78
CA MET A 115 5.23 -12.31 -5.28
C MET A 115 4.24 -12.64 -6.37
N LEU A 116 4.47 -12.14 -7.59
CA LEU A 116 3.56 -12.36 -8.72
C LEU A 116 3.56 -13.81 -9.22
N MET A 117 4.56 -14.61 -8.85
CA MET A 117 4.53 -16.06 -9.14
C MET A 117 3.52 -16.79 -8.27
N GLU A 118 3.16 -16.24 -7.13
CA GLU A 118 2.27 -16.90 -6.15
C GLU A 118 0.98 -16.11 -5.90
N ARG A 119 0.92 -14.85 -6.30
CA ARG A 119 -0.19 -13.94 -5.99
C ARG A 119 -0.73 -13.31 -7.25
N GLN A 120 -2.01 -12.98 -7.22
CA GLN A 120 -2.60 -12.14 -8.26
C GLN A 120 -2.25 -10.68 -7.97
N GLY A 121 -1.74 -9.97 -8.97
CA GLY A 121 -1.42 -8.55 -8.85
C GLY A 121 -2.58 -7.69 -9.28
N LEU A 122 -2.85 -6.63 -8.51
CA LEU A 122 -3.79 -5.57 -8.86
C LEU A 122 -3.03 -4.25 -8.78
N THR A 123 -3.02 -3.49 -9.88
CA THR A 123 -2.24 -2.24 -9.96
C THR A 123 -3.16 -1.02 -9.91
N PHE A 124 -2.73 -0.06 -9.11
CA PHE A 124 -3.46 1.20 -8.92
C PHE A 124 -2.56 2.40 -9.12
#